data_75065bb897c2cc211625d6299e2ca0a6
#
_entry.id   75065bb897c2cc211625d6299e2ca0a6
#
_cell.length_a   1.000
_cell.length_b   1.000
_cell.length_c   1.000
_cell.angle_alpha   90.00
_cell.angle_beta   90.00
_cell.angle_gamma   90.00
#
_symmetry.space_group_name_H-M   'P 1'
#
loop_
_entity.id
_entity.type
_entity.pdbx_description
1 polymer ?
#
loop_
_entity_poly.entity_id
_entity_poly.type
_entity_poly.pdbx_seq_one_letter_code
_entity_poly.pdbx_strand_id
1 'polypeptide(L)'
;MIDNFDIIKPLFYFNEANNMFFHLQILRRGKDHPELPAANKLIRSWLVRSREQLGSLKDEIVFLCEHYKARAYINVAGKDFNRLNTLILKKLADNVHTGNIINPWHVYNSACGELKSRRKCWIIDIDTRDLDTKYEVLEELDGIWLETHPESKEYLN
;
A
#
# COMPACT_ATOMS: atom_id res chain seq x y z
N MET A 1 7.25 6.43 17.75
CA MET A 1 6.97 6.01 16.34
C MET A 1 7.48 7.08 15.40
N ILE A 2 7.96 6.74 14.20
CA ILE A 2 8.34 7.73 13.18
C ILE A 2 7.07 8.03 12.38
N ASP A 3 6.61 9.28 12.39
CA ASP A 3 5.53 9.77 11.55
C ASP A 3 6.12 10.34 10.25
N ASN A 4 5.97 9.62 9.15
CA ASN A 4 6.39 10.03 7.81
C ASN A 4 5.18 10.30 6.89
N PHE A 5 4.00 10.48 7.46
CA PHE A 5 2.74 10.64 6.72
C PHE A 5 2.80 11.77 5.69
N ASP A 6 3.31 12.93 6.09
CA ASP A 6 3.35 14.11 5.23
C ASP A 6 4.39 13.99 4.09
N ILE A 7 5.41 13.12 4.28
CA ILE A 7 6.39 12.77 3.22
C ILE A 7 5.77 11.78 2.22
N ILE A 8 4.97 10.83 2.70
CA ILE A 8 4.39 9.77 1.88
C ILE A 8 3.15 10.24 1.12
N LYS A 9 2.30 11.08 1.73
CA LYS A 9 1.03 11.54 1.15
C LYS A 9 1.16 12.11 -0.27
N PRO A 10 2.16 12.93 -0.63
CA PRO A 10 2.33 13.45 -1.98
C PRO A 10 2.63 12.38 -3.04
N LEU A 11 3.18 11.23 -2.66
CA LEU A 11 3.54 10.14 -3.57
C LEU A 11 2.33 9.43 -4.19
N PHE A 12 1.13 9.63 -3.60
CA PHE A 12 -0.08 9.00 -4.10
C PHE A 12 -0.80 9.90 -5.10
N TYR A 13 -0.86 9.42 -6.33
CA TYR A 13 -1.65 10.05 -7.38
C TYR A 13 -3.04 9.40 -7.41
N PHE A 14 -4.04 10.18 -6.99
CA PHE A 14 -5.45 9.79 -7.03
C PHE A 14 -6.08 10.29 -8.32
N ASN A 15 -6.66 9.37 -9.09
CA ASN A 15 -7.45 9.71 -10.26
C ASN A 15 -8.87 9.18 -10.05
N GLU A 16 -9.77 10.07 -9.64
CA GLU A 16 -11.17 9.74 -9.33
C GLU A 16 -11.93 9.19 -10.54
N ALA A 17 -11.61 9.68 -11.75
CA ALA A 17 -12.25 9.24 -12.98
C ALA A 17 -12.00 7.75 -13.30
N ASN A 18 -10.98 7.15 -12.73
CA ASN A 18 -10.56 5.78 -13.03
C ASN A 18 -10.99 4.74 -11.99
N ASN A 19 -11.88 5.07 -11.06
CA ASN A 19 -12.29 4.17 -9.98
C ASN A 19 -11.11 3.51 -9.25
N MET A 20 -10.01 4.25 -9.09
CA MET A 20 -8.81 3.77 -8.40
C MET A 20 -8.94 3.89 -6.89
N PHE A 21 -8.28 2.97 -6.20
CA PHE A 21 -8.10 3.02 -4.76
C PHE A 21 -6.70 2.55 -4.37
N PHE A 22 -6.27 2.96 -3.19
CA PHE A 22 -5.09 2.42 -2.51
C PHE A 22 -5.54 1.65 -1.28
N HIS A 23 -4.99 0.44 -1.10
CA HIS A 23 -5.30 -0.38 0.07
C HIS A 23 -4.34 -0.02 1.20
N LEU A 24 -4.89 0.59 2.25
CA LEU A 24 -4.18 0.94 3.48
C LEU A 24 -4.51 -0.10 4.56
N GLN A 25 -3.48 -0.59 5.24
CA GLN A 25 -3.62 -1.58 6.30
C GLN A 25 -2.80 -1.18 7.53
N ILE A 26 -3.34 -1.42 8.71
CA ILE A 26 -2.59 -1.40 9.97
C ILE A 26 -2.29 -2.84 10.36
N LEU A 27 -1.01 -3.18 10.36
CA LEU A 27 -0.54 -4.54 10.66
C LEU A 27 0.40 -4.53 11.87
N ARG A 28 0.11 -5.36 12.85
CA ARG A 28 1.08 -5.74 13.87
C ARG A 28 1.87 -6.95 13.38
N ARG A 29 3.17 -6.83 13.30
CA ARG A 29 4.06 -7.91 12.84
C ARG A 29 4.69 -8.59 14.03
N GLY A 30 4.59 -9.92 14.09
CA GLY A 30 5.15 -10.72 15.18
C GLY A 30 6.67 -10.56 15.33
N LYS A 31 7.39 -10.37 14.22
CA LYS A 31 8.85 -10.14 14.29
C LYS A 31 9.25 -8.83 14.96
N ASP A 32 8.37 -7.82 14.97
CA ASP A 32 8.62 -6.52 15.59
C ASP A 32 8.29 -6.57 17.10
N HIS A 33 7.49 -7.56 17.52
CA HIS A 33 7.00 -7.74 18.90
C HIS A 33 6.94 -9.22 19.27
N PRO A 34 8.11 -9.89 19.43
CA PRO A 34 8.18 -11.32 19.73
C PRO A 34 7.58 -11.66 21.11
N GLU A 35 7.45 -10.66 21.99
CA GLU A 35 6.84 -10.78 23.31
C GLU A 35 5.31 -10.92 23.29
N LEU A 36 4.67 -10.64 22.14
CA LEU A 36 3.21 -10.69 22.01
C LEU A 36 2.75 -11.99 21.33
N PRO A 37 1.65 -12.58 21.81
CA PRO A 37 1.09 -13.78 21.18
C PRO A 37 0.55 -13.45 19.79
N ALA A 38 0.83 -14.34 18.84
CA ALA A 38 0.42 -14.29 17.44
C ALA A 38 1.34 -13.47 16.51
N ALA A 39 1.75 -14.16 15.44
CA ALA A 39 2.75 -13.69 14.50
C ALA A 39 2.37 -12.37 13.82
N ASN A 40 1.34 -12.36 13.00
CA ASN A 40 0.91 -11.15 12.30
C ASN A 40 -0.60 -10.94 12.51
N LYS A 41 -1.00 -9.72 12.81
CA LYS A 41 -2.42 -9.38 13.01
C LYS A 41 -2.78 -8.15 12.22
N LEU A 42 -3.78 -8.30 11.34
CA LEU A 42 -4.46 -7.17 10.72
C LEU A 42 -5.36 -6.50 11.76
N ILE A 43 -5.10 -5.25 12.06
CA ILE A 43 -5.89 -4.44 13.00
C ILE A 43 -7.05 -3.77 12.27
N ARG A 44 -6.73 -3.08 11.16
CA ARG A 44 -7.72 -2.37 10.35
C ARG A 44 -7.23 -2.22 8.91
N SER A 45 -8.17 -2.03 7.98
CA SER A 45 -7.86 -1.65 6.61
C SER A 45 -8.89 -0.70 6.02
N TRP A 46 -8.45 0.09 5.02
CA TRP A 46 -9.30 1.02 4.28
C TRP A 46 -8.98 0.95 2.79
N LEU A 47 -9.98 1.28 1.97
CA LEU A 47 -9.80 1.62 0.58
C LEU A 47 -9.77 3.14 0.47
N VAL A 48 -8.60 3.69 0.23
CA VAL A 48 -8.39 5.13 0.12
C VAL A 48 -8.57 5.54 -1.34
N ARG A 49 -9.49 6.45 -1.61
CA ARG A 49 -9.87 6.87 -2.97
C ARG A 49 -9.47 8.30 -3.29
N SER A 50 -9.18 9.11 -2.27
CA SER A 50 -8.76 10.49 -2.47
C SER A 50 -7.67 10.90 -1.47
N ARG A 51 -6.99 12.00 -1.79
CA ARG A 51 -5.97 12.60 -0.91
C ARG A 51 -6.58 13.18 0.35
N GLU A 52 -7.80 13.73 0.25
CA GLU A 52 -8.57 14.28 1.36
C GLU A 52 -8.94 13.15 2.34
N GLN A 53 -9.45 12.03 1.81
CA GLN A 53 -9.75 10.85 2.62
C GLN A 53 -8.50 10.32 3.33
N LEU A 54 -7.35 10.24 2.62
CA LEU A 54 -6.09 9.84 3.25
C LEU A 54 -5.71 10.81 4.38
N GLY A 55 -5.87 12.12 4.14
CA GLY A 55 -5.60 13.16 5.14
C GLY A 55 -6.49 13.05 6.38
N SER A 56 -7.79 12.79 6.20
CA SER A 56 -8.74 12.65 7.32
C SER A 56 -8.49 11.40 8.19
N LEU A 57 -7.77 10.42 7.67
CA LEU A 57 -7.42 9.20 8.42
C LEU A 57 -6.14 9.33 9.25
N LYS A 58 -5.37 10.43 9.13
CA LYS A 58 -4.06 10.56 9.76
C LYS A 58 -4.09 10.27 11.26
N ASP A 59 -4.95 10.96 12.00
CA ASP A 59 -5.02 10.84 13.47
C ASP A 59 -5.43 9.42 13.90
N GLU A 60 -6.38 8.81 13.18
CA GLU A 60 -6.79 7.43 13.45
C GLU A 60 -5.67 6.43 13.15
N ILE A 61 -4.92 6.62 12.06
CA ILE A 61 -3.76 5.79 11.71
C ILE A 61 -2.71 5.86 12.81
N VAL A 62 -2.34 7.08 13.23
CA VAL A 62 -1.35 7.30 14.29
C VAL A 62 -1.81 6.63 15.58
N PHE A 63 -3.04 6.90 16.01
CA PHE A 63 -3.61 6.30 17.22
C PHE A 63 -3.57 4.77 17.19
N LEU A 64 -4.03 4.15 16.09
CA LEU A 64 -4.03 2.68 15.97
C LEU A 64 -2.62 2.10 15.95
N CYS A 65 -1.68 2.75 15.28
CA CYS A 65 -0.30 2.31 15.25
C CYS A 65 0.35 2.33 16.65
N GLU A 66 0.10 3.38 17.43
CA GLU A 66 0.62 3.49 18.79
C GLU A 66 -0.05 2.52 19.76
N HIS A 67 -1.38 2.49 19.74
CA HIS A 67 -2.17 1.66 20.67
C HIS A 67 -1.91 0.17 20.50
N TYR A 68 -1.83 -0.30 19.25
CA TYR A 68 -1.62 -1.72 18.93
C TYR A 68 -0.16 -2.09 18.70
N LYS A 69 0.79 -1.18 18.85
CA LYS A 69 2.19 -1.36 18.47
C LYS A 69 2.32 -1.89 17.05
N ALA A 70 1.62 -1.26 16.12
CA ALA A 70 1.47 -1.69 14.73
C ALA A 70 2.11 -0.69 13.77
N ARG A 71 2.15 -1.04 12.48
CA ARG A 71 2.62 -0.17 11.41
C ARG A 71 1.54 -0.01 10.35
N ALA A 72 1.49 1.17 9.74
CA ALA A 72 0.66 1.43 8.58
C ALA A 72 1.40 1.01 7.29
N TYR A 73 0.69 0.32 6.43
CA TYR A 73 1.15 -0.09 5.11
C TYR A 73 0.13 0.35 4.06
N ILE A 74 0.59 0.97 3.00
CA ILE A 74 -0.24 1.35 1.87
C ILE A 74 0.41 0.86 0.58
N ASN A 75 -0.41 0.36 -0.36
CA ASN A 75 0.10 -0.04 -1.66
C ASN A 75 0.60 1.18 -2.43
N VAL A 76 1.79 1.10 -3.01
CA VAL A 76 2.36 2.19 -3.83
C VAL A 76 1.65 2.37 -5.17
N ALA A 77 0.99 1.34 -5.69
CA ALA A 77 0.26 1.40 -6.95
C ALA A 77 -1.24 1.27 -6.72
N GLY A 78 -2.01 2.18 -7.33
CA GLY A 78 -3.47 2.16 -7.28
C GLY A 78 -4.06 0.92 -7.96
N LYS A 79 -5.18 0.46 -7.43
CA LYS A 79 -5.93 -0.71 -7.89
C LYS A 79 -7.31 -0.31 -8.40
N ASP A 80 -7.90 -1.13 -9.25
CA ASP A 80 -9.21 -0.88 -9.86
C ASP A 80 -10.32 -1.43 -8.97
N PHE A 81 -11.26 -0.57 -8.58
CA PHE A 81 -12.36 -0.92 -7.70
C PHE A 81 -13.38 -1.89 -8.35
N ASN A 82 -13.63 -1.76 -9.65
CA ASN A 82 -14.56 -2.67 -10.33
C ASN A 82 -13.98 -4.08 -10.41
N ARG A 83 -12.68 -4.18 -10.67
CA ARG A 83 -11.99 -5.47 -10.64
C ARG A 83 -11.96 -6.08 -9.25
N LEU A 84 -11.86 -5.25 -8.20
CA LEU A 84 -11.97 -5.72 -6.82
C LEU A 84 -13.34 -6.35 -6.56
N ASN A 85 -14.42 -5.66 -6.93
CA ASN A 85 -15.78 -6.16 -6.74
C ASN A 85 -15.99 -7.51 -7.46
N THR A 86 -15.53 -7.62 -8.69
CA THR A 86 -15.60 -8.87 -9.46
C THR A 86 -14.83 -10.00 -8.76
N LEU A 87 -13.65 -9.71 -8.24
CA LEU A 87 -12.83 -10.71 -7.54
C LEU A 87 -13.48 -11.14 -6.22
N ILE A 88 -14.08 -10.21 -5.46
CA ILE A 88 -14.82 -10.52 -4.23
C ILE A 88 -15.99 -11.45 -4.55
N LEU A 89 -16.81 -11.12 -5.56
CA LEU A 89 -17.95 -11.97 -5.95
C LEU A 89 -17.50 -13.37 -6.34
N LYS A 90 -16.42 -13.48 -7.11
CA LYS A 90 -15.85 -14.78 -7.47
C LYS A 90 -15.44 -15.57 -6.22
N LYS A 91 -14.68 -14.96 -5.32
CA LYS A 91 -14.24 -15.63 -4.08
C LYS A 91 -15.40 -16.03 -3.18
N LEU A 92 -16.46 -15.22 -3.11
CA LEU A 92 -17.66 -15.58 -2.36
C LEU A 92 -18.36 -16.78 -2.98
N ALA A 93 -18.54 -16.78 -4.31
CA ALA A 93 -19.15 -17.92 -5.03
C ALA A 93 -18.35 -19.22 -4.83
N ASP A 94 -17.02 -19.16 -4.95
CA ASP A 94 -16.14 -20.31 -4.72
C ASP A 94 -16.27 -20.86 -3.30
N ASN A 95 -16.34 -20.00 -2.28
CA ASN A 95 -16.53 -20.41 -0.89
C ASN A 95 -17.91 -21.05 -0.65
N VAL A 96 -18.98 -20.48 -1.22
CA VAL A 96 -20.33 -21.07 -1.14
C VAL A 96 -20.34 -22.46 -1.78
N HIS A 97 -19.73 -22.59 -2.95
CA HIS A 97 -19.66 -23.87 -3.66
C HIS A 97 -18.91 -24.96 -2.88
N THR A 98 -17.86 -24.59 -2.17
CA THR A 98 -17.08 -25.52 -1.35
C THR A 98 -17.66 -25.77 0.05
N GLY A 99 -18.77 -25.11 0.42
CA GLY A 99 -19.40 -25.23 1.73
C GLY A 99 -18.60 -24.66 2.90
N ASN A 100 -17.61 -23.82 2.62
CA ASN A 100 -16.79 -23.20 3.66
C ASN A 100 -17.55 -22.10 4.40
N ILE A 101 -17.22 -21.93 5.69
CA ILE A 101 -17.71 -20.80 6.48
C ILE A 101 -17.08 -19.53 5.93
N ILE A 102 -17.93 -18.60 5.48
CA ILE A 102 -17.49 -17.36 4.88
C ILE A 102 -17.30 -16.30 5.97
N ASN A 103 -16.08 -15.78 6.08
CA ASN A 103 -15.82 -14.54 6.77
C ASN A 103 -15.66 -13.43 5.71
N PRO A 104 -16.66 -12.52 5.52
CA PRO A 104 -16.62 -11.48 4.48
C PRO A 104 -15.38 -10.60 4.57
N TRP A 105 -14.90 -10.33 5.78
CA TRP A 105 -13.70 -9.54 6.01
C TRP A 105 -12.42 -10.20 5.48
N HIS A 106 -12.31 -11.52 5.65
CA HIS A 106 -11.18 -12.27 5.10
C HIS A 106 -11.23 -12.31 3.57
N VAL A 107 -12.41 -12.51 2.99
CA VAL A 107 -12.61 -12.51 1.54
C VAL A 107 -12.21 -11.15 0.95
N TYR A 108 -12.67 -10.07 1.56
CA TYR A 108 -12.34 -8.71 1.16
C TYR A 108 -10.82 -8.43 1.20
N ASN A 109 -10.17 -8.69 2.32
CA ASN A 109 -8.73 -8.44 2.47
C ASN A 109 -7.89 -9.34 1.55
N SER A 110 -8.29 -10.61 1.38
CA SER A 110 -7.66 -11.51 0.43
C SER A 110 -7.78 -11.00 -1.01
N ALA A 111 -8.96 -10.56 -1.42
CA ALA A 111 -9.17 -9.98 -2.75
C ALA A 111 -8.35 -8.70 -2.96
N CYS A 112 -8.29 -7.83 -1.96
CA CYS A 112 -7.43 -6.64 -2.02
C CYS A 112 -5.95 -6.98 -2.17
N GLY A 113 -5.46 -8.01 -1.48
CA GLY A 113 -4.07 -8.46 -1.58
C GLY A 113 -3.74 -9.07 -2.94
N GLU A 114 -4.65 -9.91 -3.48
CA GLU A 114 -4.46 -10.63 -4.74
C GLU A 114 -4.61 -9.73 -5.98
N LEU A 115 -5.44 -8.70 -5.89
CA LEU A 115 -5.70 -7.82 -7.02
C LEU A 115 -4.41 -7.12 -7.47
N LYS A 116 -4.00 -7.39 -8.72
CA LYS A 116 -2.84 -6.74 -9.33
C LYS A 116 -3.17 -5.29 -9.70
N SER A 117 -2.23 -4.39 -9.47
CA SER A 117 -2.35 -3.00 -9.93
C SER A 117 -2.34 -2.91 -11.46
N ARG A 118 -2.90 -1.84 -12.02
CA ARG A 118 -2.84 -1.57 -13.46
C ARG A 118 -1.43 -1.16 -13.93
N ARG A 119 -0.69 -0.50 -13.06
CA ARG A 119 0.69 -0.07 -13.32
C ARG A 119 1.65 -0.95 -12.56
N LYS A 120 2.73 -1.32 -13.20
CA LYS A 120 3.86 -1.94 -12.50
C LYS A 120 4.62 -0.81 -11.80
N CYS A 121 4.78 -0.93 -10.49
CA CYS A 121 5.68 -0.09 -9.72
C CYS A 121 6.84 -0.95 -9.26
N TRP A 122 8.04 -0.49 -9.51
CA TRP A 122 9.25 -1.08 -8.97
C TRP A 122 9.48 -0.47 -7.60
N ILE A 123 9.76 -1.30 -6.62
CA ILE A 123 10.14 -0.86 -5.29
C ILE A 123 11.61 -1.24 -5.15
N ILE A 124 12.43 -0.23 -4.87
CA ILE A 124 13.84 -0.42 -4.56
C ILE A 124 13.96 -0.21 -3.06
N ASP A 125 14.39 -1.26 -2.36
CA ASP A 125 14.61 -1.23 -0.92
C ASP A 125 16.11 -1.07 -0.69
N ILE A 126 16.50 0.10 -0.20
CA ILE A 126 17.90 0.43 0.08
C ILE A 126 18.11 0.23 1.59
N ASP A 127 18.59 -0.94 1.95
CA ASP A 127 18.82 -1.33 3.35
C ASP A 127 20.19 -0.85 3.86
N THR A 128 20.42 0.47 3.79
CA THR A 128 21.59 1.12 4.39
C THR A 128 21.18 2.36 5.18
N ARG A 129 21.97 2.71 6.19
CA ARG A 129 21.85 3.98 6.93
C ARG A 129 22.76 5.07 6.37
N ASP A 130 23.69 4.70 5.52
CA ASP A 130 24.59 5.62 4.85
C ASP A 130 23.84 6.45 3.82
N LEU A 131 23.88 7.78 3.97
CA LEU A 131 23.18 8.72 3.09
C LEU A 131 23.89 8.85 1.74
N ASP A 132 25.21 8.76 1.70
CA ASP A 132 25.96 8.89 0.46
C ASP A 132 25.65 7.74 -0.48
N THR A 133 25.65 6.50 0.03
CA THR A 133 25.20 5.33 -0.73
C THR A 133 23.76 5.47 -1.26
N LYS A 134 22.85 6.09 -0.49
CA LYS A 134 21.48 6.34 -0.96
C LYS A 134 21.44 7.32 -2.13
N TYR A 135 22.22 8.38 -2.05
CA TYR A 135 22.28 9.37 -3.13
C TYR A 135 22.90 8.79 -4.39
N GLU A 136 23.97 8.02 -4.29
CA GLU A 136 24.59 7.33 -5.43
C GLU A 136 23.58 6.43 -6.15
N VAL A 137 22.81 5.62 -5.41
CA VAL A 137 21.77 4.75 -6.01
C VAL A 137 20.68 5.57 -6.68
N LEU A 138 20.26 6.71 -6.10
CA LEU A 138 19.24 7.56 -6.71
C LEU A 138 19.75 8.22 -7.99
N GLU A 139 21.01 8.68 -8.02
CA GLU A 139 21.64 9.27 -9.22
C GLU A 139 21.76 8.22 -10.36
N GLU A 140 22.16 6.98 -10.04
CA GLU A 140 22.17 5.91 -11.04
C GLU A 140 20.78 5.62 -11.61
N LEU A 141 19.75 5.60 -10.75
CA LEU A 141 18.37 5.39 -11.19
C LEU A 141 17.85 6.51 -12.07
N ASP A 142 18.15 7.76 -11.74
CA ASP A 142 17.79 8.92 -12.55
C ASP A 142 18.51 8.88 -13.90
N GLY A 143 19.78 8.45 -13.93
CA GLY A 143 20.53 8.20 -15.16
C GLY A 143 19.86 7.18 -16.06
N ILE A 144 19.50 6.00 -15.52
CA ILE A 144 18.80 4.94 -16.24
C ILE A 144 17.43 5.42 -16.74
N TRP A 145 16.70 6.18 -15.92
CA TRP A 145 15.40 6.73 -16.32
C TRP A 145 15.53 7.68 -17.51
N LEU A 146 16.49 8.60 -17.47
CA LEU A 146 16.73 9.56 -18.55
C LEU A 146 17.23 8.92 -19.85
N GLU A 147 17.95 7.82 -19.76
CA GLU A 147 18.37 7.03 -20.94
C GLU A 147 17.17 6.33 -21.59
N THR A 148 16.26 5.81 -20.79
CA THR A 148 15.08 5.05 -21.28
C THR A 148 13.90 5.94 -21.66
N HIS A 149 13.88 7.21 -21.21
CA HIS A 149 12.82 8.20 -21.46
C HIS A 149 13.43 9.55 -21.88
N PRO A 150 14.06 9.63 -23.05
CA PRO A 150 14.78 10.84 -23.50
C PRO A 150 13.89 12.09 -23.61
N GLU A 151 12.57 11.88 -23.82
CA GLU A 151 11.57 12.95 -23.84
C GLU A 151 11.40 13.66 -22.49
N SER A 152 11.81 12.99 -21.40
CA SER A 152 11.68 13.57 -20.05
C SER A 152 12.73 14.62 -19.75
N LYS A 153 13.78 14.75 -20.56
CA LYS A 153 14.86 15.74 -20.38
C LYS A 153 14.38 17.18 -20.57
N GLU A 154 13.31 17.39 -21.31
CA GLU A 154 12.75 18.73 -21.56
C GLU A 154 12.01 19.34 -20.33
N TYR A 155 11.65 18.53 -19.34
CA TYR A 155 10.91 18.97 -18.15
C TYR A 155 11.80 19.26 -16.93
N LEU A 156 13.12 19.05 -17.04
CA LEU A 156 14.08 19.23 -15.95
C LEU A 156 14.93 20.53 -16.08
N ASN A 157 14.68 21.36 -17.09
CA ASN A 157 15.22 22.69 -17.30
C ASN A 157 14.11 23.72 -16.96
#